data_4c6f8b22bbdf4e7dc43b1ee968c59681
#
_entry.id   4c6f8b22bbdf4e7dc43b1ee968c59681
#
_cell.length_a   1.000
_cell.length_b   1.000
_cell.length_c   1.000
_cell.angle_alpha   90.00
_cell.angle_beta   90.00
_cell.angle_gamma   90.00
#
_symmetry.space_group_name_H-M   'P 1'
#
loop_
_entity.id
_entity.type
_entity.pdbx_description
1 polymer ?
#
loop_
_entity_poly.entity_id
_entity_poly.type
_entity_poly.pdbx_seq_one_letter_code
_entity_poly.pdbx_strand_id
1 'polypeptide(L)'
;MDADTYEKWFFEQLLPNVPPNSVIVIDNASYHSRKLEKIPTMSWRKEHIIDWLREKNVPIEENPLKRDLLASVAHVRHHYDKNKLDVIAQEKGYEILRLPPYHCELNPIEMVWAQVKHHIKMNNKTFKIKGMEELIKMGYSQVTVQNWQHYVNHVKTIEDGMWAADYLQDDVEEFIIQVSQSSSDEFQFDSSD
;
A
#
# COMPACT_ATOMS: atom_id res chain seq x y z
N MET A 1 15.01 6.56 -5.38
CA MET A 1 14.99 5.26 -6.09
C MET A 1 13.82 5.31 -7.05
N ASP A 2 13.98 4.84 -8.27
CA ASP A 2 12.89 4.69 -9.25
C ASP A 2 12.49 3.22 -9.38
N ALA A 3 11.36 2.96 -10.06
CA ALA A 3 10.83 1.61 -10.18
C ALA A 3 11.75 0.69 -11.03
N ASP A 4 12.45 1.22 -12.04
CA ASP A 4 13.32 0.40 -12.89
C ASP A 4 14.54 -0.10 -12.11
N THR A 5 15.16 0.77 -11.32
CA THR A 5 16.29 0.43 -10.45
C THR A 5 15.87 -0.59 -9.38
N TYR A 6 14.68 -0.39 -8.78
CA TYR A 6 14.17 -1.31 -7.77
C TYR A 6 13.84 -2.68 -8.36
N GLU A 7 13.09 -2.73 -9.47
CA GLU A 7 12.75 -3.98 -10.15
C GLU A 7 14.00 -4.76 -10.56
N LYS A 8 15.01 -4.06 -11.12
CA LYS A 8 16.29 -4.69 -11.47
C LYS A 8 16.97 -5.33 -10.25
N TRP A 9 17.08 -4.57 -9.16
CA TRP A 9 17.65 -5.10 -7.92
C TRP A 9 16.82 -6.27 -7.37
N PHE A 10 15.50 -6.17 -7.39
CA PHE A 10 14.60 -7.20 -6.88
C PHE A 10 14.77 -8.52 -7.63
N PHE A 11 14.82 -8.48 -8.97
CA PHE A 11 14.91 -9.69 -9.79
C PHE A 11 16.33 -10.23 -9.91
N GLU A 12 17.35 -9.38 -9.93
CA GLU A 12 18.74 -9.78 -10.16
C GLU A 12 19.50 -10.07 -8.86
N GLN A 13 19.11 -9.42 -7.75
CA GLN A 13 19.83 -9.51 -6.48
C GLN A 13 18.99 -10.15 -5.38
N LEU A 14 17.73 -9.76 -5.18
CA LEU A 14 16.94 -10.28 -4.08
C LEU A 14 16.46 -11.71 -4.35
N LEU A 15 15.70 -11.95 -5.42
CA LEU A 15 15.09 -13.27 -5.68
C LEU A 15 16.10 -14.42 -5.76
N PRO A 16 17.29 -14.28 -6.37
CA PRO A 16 18.27 -15.36 -6.40
C PRO A 16 18.82 -15.75 -5.02
N ASN A 17 18.73 -14.86 -4.04
CA ASN A 17 19.26 -15.05 -2.69
C ASN A 17 18.20 -15.39 -1.64
N VAL A 18 16.92 -15.49 -2.06
CA VAL A 18 15.80 -15.86 -1.19
C VAL A 18 15.41 -17.31 -1.46
N PRO A 19 15.14 -18.14 -0.43
CA PRO A 19 14.68 -19.51 -0.62
C PRO A 19 13.45 -19.59 -1.53
N PRO A 20 13.30 -20.62 -2.35
CA PRO A 20 12.08 -20.82 -3.16
C PRO A 20 10.83 -20.87 -2.30
N ASN A 21 9.69 -20.43 -2.84
CA ASN A 21 8.39 -20.38 -2.16
C ASN A 21 8.35 -19.46 -0.94
N SER A 22 9.26 -18.49 -0.85
CA SER A 22 9.23 -17.48 0.21
C SER A 22 8.14 -16.45 -0.01
N VAL A 23 7.58 -15.94 1.08
CA VAL A 23 6.74 -14.75 1.09
C VAL A 23 7.63 -13.53 1.31
N ILE A 24 7.56 -12.56 0.41
CA ILE A 24 8.34 -11.33 0.46
C ILE A 24 7.42 -10.20 0.90
N VAL A 25 7.67 -9.67 2.09
CA VAL A 25 6.88 -8.56 2.65
C VAL A 25 7.45 -7.24 2.14
N ILE A 26 6.61 -6.40 1.55
CA ILE A 26 7.01 -5.07 1.05
C ILE A 26 6.00 -4.00 1.47
N ASP A 27 6.47 -2.77 1.58
CA ASP A 27 5.61 -1.61 1.79
C ASP A 27 4.92 -1.12 0.49
N ASN A 28 4.12 -0.07 0.59
CA ASN A 28 3.40 0.51 -0.54
C ASN A 28 4.12 1.72 -1.18
N ALA A 29 5.44 1.78 -1.14
CA ALA A 29 6.17 2.82 -1.86
C ALA A 29 5.81 2.80 -3.36
N SER A 30 5.73 3.97 -3.98
CA SER A 30 5.27 4.11 -5.37
C SER A 30 6.11 3.29 -6.37
N TYR A 31 7.41 3.17 -6.12
CA TYR A 31 8.33 2.38 -6.95
C TYR A 31 8.18 0.86 -6.78
N HIS A 32 7.50 0.39 -5.71
CA HIS A 32 7.11 -1.02 -5.54
C HIS A 32 5.79 -1.35 -6.26
N SER A 33 5.01 -0.33 -6.64
CA SER A 33 3.60 -0.48 -7.03
C SER A 33 3.37 -0.14 -8.50
N ARG A 34 4.40 -0.27 -9.35
CA ARG A 34 4.23 -0.09 -10.81
C ARG A 34 3.18 -1.08 -11.33
N LYS A 35 2.17 -0.55 -11.99
CA LYS A 35 1.13 -1.38 -12.61
C LYS A 35 1.65 -2.12 -13.82
N LEU A 36 1.15 -3.33 -14.04
CA LEU A 36 1.48 -4.14 -15.21
C LEU A 36 1.00 -3.45 -16.48
N GLU A 37 -0.21 -2.88 -16.43
CA GLU A 37 -0.78 -2.06 -17.50
C GLU A 37 -1.49 -0.82 -16.94
N LYS A 38 -1.66 0.17 -17.81
CA LYS A 38 -2.40 1.40 -17.45
C LYS A 38 -3.89 1.16 -17.67
N ILE A 39 -4.66 1.31 -16.60
CA ILE A 39 -6.12 1.22 -16.64
C ILE A 39 -6.71 2.58 -16.99
N PRO A 40 -7.73 2.64 -17.88
CA PRO A 40 -8.39 3.88 -18.24
C PRO A 40 -8.95 4.65 -17.05
N THR A 41 -8.78 5.97 -17.07
CA THR A 41 -9.31 6.91 -16.08
C THR A 41 -10.07 8.05 -16.77
N MET A 42 -10.69 8.93 -15.98
CA MET A 42 -11.37 10.13 -16.51
C MET A 42 -10.48 11.02 -17.40
N SER A 43 -9.16 10.97 -17.24
CA SER A 43 -8.22 11.75 -18.07
C SER A 43 -8.02 11.19 -19.48
N TRP A 44 -8.40 9.92 -19.72
CA TRP A 44 -8.23 9.31 -21.03
C TRP A 44 -9.24 9.85 -22.04
N ARG A 45 -8.87 9.86 -23.33
CA ARG A 45 -9.81 10.14 -24.41
C ARG A 45 -10.77 8.98 -24.59
N LYS A 46 -12.02 9.28 -25.01
CA LYS A 46 -13.09 8.29 -25.21
C LYS A 46 -12.66 7.13 -26.11
N GLU A 47 -11.97 7.45 -27.20
CA GLU A 47 -11.47 6.47 -28.16
C GLU A 47 -10.53 5.45 -27.53
N HIS A 48 -9.56 5.92 -26.74
CA HIS A 48 -8.60 5.03 -26.06
C HIS A 48 -9.26 4.14 -25.00
N ILE A 49 -10.36 4.60 -24.36
CA ILE A 49 -11.13 3.76 -23.44
C ILE A 49 -11.85 2.65 -24.21
N ILE A 50 -12.43 2.98 -25.38
CA ILE A 50 -13.07 2.03 -26.28
C ILE A 50 -12.06 0.98 -26.75
N ASP A 51 -10.89 1.40 -27.18
CA ASP A 51 -9.84 0.49 -27.65
C ASP A 51 -9.37 -0.47 -26.56
N TRP A 52 -9.17 0.06 -25.33
CA TRP A 52 -8.82 -0.78 -24.20
C TRP A 52 -9.91 -1.80 -23.85
N LEU A 53 -11.19 -1.39 -23.83
CA LEU A 53 -12.31 -2.31 -23.56
C LEU A 53 -12.43 -3.39 -24.64
N ARG A 54 -12.22 -3.03 -25.93
CA ARG A 54 -12.21 -3.98 -27.06
C ARG A 54 -11.08 -4.99 -26.94
N GLU A 55 -9.88 -4.54 -26.60
CA GLU A 55 -8.73 -5.40 -26.35
C GLU A 55 -9.03 -6.45 -25.27
N LYS A 56 -9.82 -6.06 -24.26
CA LYS A 56 -10.23 -6.92 -23.15
C LYS A 56 -11.52 -7.73 -23.46
N ASN A 57 -12.03 -7.67 -24.69
CA ASN A 57 -13.27 -8.32 -25.11
C ASN A 57 -14.50 -7.95 -24.25
N VAL A 58 -14.53 -6.70 -23.73
CA VAL A 58 -15.68 -6.18 -22.98
C VAL A 58 -16.73 -5.64 -23.97
N PRO A 59 -18.00 -6.08 -23.90
CA PRO A 59 -19.05 -5.55 -24.74
C PRO A 59 -19.24 -4.03 -24.56
N ILE A 60 -19.44 -3.32 -25.68
CA ILE A 60 -19.65 -1.88 -25.68
C ILE A 60 -20.96 -1.60 -26.43
N GLU A 61 -21.83 -0.80 -25.83
CA GLU A 61 -23.09 -0.36 -26.46
C GLU A 61 -22.87 0.53 -27.67
N GLU A 62 -23.89 0.70 -28.51
CA GLU A 62 -23.85 1.68 -29.59
C GLU A 62 -23.91 3.11 -29.02
N ASN A 63 -22.98 3.97 -29.46
CA ASN A 63 -22.87 5.38 -29.02
C ASN A 63 -22.75 5.59 -27.50
N PRO A 64 -21.85 4.88 -26.78
CA PRO A 64 -21.75 4.97 -25.34
C PRO A 64 -21.30 6.36 -24.89
N LEU A 65 -21.77 6.84 -23.75
CA LEU A 65 -21.19 8.01 -23.12
C LEU A 65 -19.88 7.61 -22.40
N LYS A 66 -18.98 8.57 -22.18
CA LYS A 66 -17.71 8.30 -21.51
C LYS A 66 -17.89 7.72 -20.10
N ARG A 67 -18.96 8.14 -19.38
CA ARG A 67 -19.31 7.60 -18.06
C ARG A 67 -19.63 6.10 -18.12
N ASP A 68 -20.34 5.67 -19.17
CA ASP A 68 -20.79 4.27 -19.33
C ASP A 68 -19.59 3.36 -19.66
N LEU A 69 -18.66 3.86 -20.48
CA LEU A 69 -17.39 3.20 -20.74
C LEU A 69 -16.56 3.04 -19.46
N LEU A 70 -16.49 4.09 -18.61
CA LEU A 70 -15.75 4.01 -17.35
C LEU A 70 -16.45 3.11 -16.33
N ALA A 71 -17.78 2.99 -16.35
CA ALA A 71 -18.51 2.00 -15.57
C ALA A 71 -18.12 0.57 -16.00
N SER A 72 -18.05 0.31 -17.31
CA SER A 72 -17.57 -0.96 -17.85
C SER A 72 -16.12 -1.27 -17.45
N VAL A 73 -15.23 -0.24 -17.49
CA VAL A 73 -13.85 -0.38 -17.00
C VAL A 73 -13.84 -0.73 -15.51
N ALA A 74 -14.64 -0.05 -14.68
CA ALA A 74 -14.71 -0.32 -13.24
C ALA A 74 -15.14 -1.75 -12.93
N HIS A 75 -16.08 -2.30 -13.70
CA HIS A 75 -16.55 -3.69 -13.54
C HIS A 75 -15.45 -4.72 -13.75
N VAL A 76 -14.57 -4.52 -14.75
CA VAL A 76 -13.51 -5.47 -15.09
C VAL A 76 -12.16 -5.13 -14.49
N ARG A 77 -12.01 -3.95 -13.86
CA ARG A 77 -10.77 -3.41 -13.34
C ARG A 77 -10.00 -4.39 -12.45
N HIS A 78 -10.70 -5.12 -11.59
CA HIS A 78 -10.08 -6.04 -10.62
C HIS A 78 -9.27 -7.17 -11.28
N HIS A 79 -9.55 -7.53 -12.53
CA HIS A 79 -8.78 -8.52 -13.30
C HIS A 79 -7.44 -7.95 -13.79
N TYR A 80 -7.37 -6.66 -14.05
CA TYR A 80 -6.23 -5.99 -14.71
C TYR A 80 -5.43 -5.08 -13.77
N ASP A 81 -5.95 -4.72 -12.59
CA ASP A 81 -5.29 -3.87 -11.60
C ASP A 81 -4.20 -4.64 -10.83
N LYS A 82 -3.22 -5.15 -11.57
CA LYS A 82 -2.13 -5.94 -11.03
C LYS A 82 -0.84 -5.14 -11.02
N ASN A 83 -0.01 -5.38 -10.01
CA ASN A 83 1.32 -4.82 -9.96
C ASN A 83 2.27 -5.74 -10.72
N LYS A 84 3.15 -5.13 -11.51
CA LYS A 84 4.13 -5.87 -12.34
C LYS A 84 5.03 -6.77 -11.50
N LEU A 85 5.50 -6.25 -10.36
CA LEU A 85 6.38 -6.98 -9.45
C LEU A 85 5.71 -8.26 -8.93
N ASP A 86 4.43 -8.15 -8.53
CA ASP A 86 3.68 -9.27 -7.94
C ASP A 86 3.49 -10.40 -8.97
N VAL A 87 3.13 -10.04 -10.21
CA VAL A 87 2.94 -11.02 -11.29
C VAL A 87 4.24 -11.77 -11.60
N ILE A 88 5.35 -11.05 -11.79
CA ILE A 88 6.63 -11.68 -12.13
C ILE A 88 7.19 -12.50 -10.96
N ALA A 89 7.00 -12.04 -9.71
CA ALA A 89 7.41 -12.81 -8.53
C ALA A 89 6.61 -14.12 -8.42
N GLN A 90 5.29 -14.07 -8.64
CA GLN A 90 4.42 -15.24 -8.65
C GLN A 90 4.81 -16.25 -9.74
N GLU A 91 5.11 -15.78 -10.96
CA GLU A 91 5.61 -16.64 -12.04
C GLU A 91 6.91 -17.38 -11.68
N LYS A 92 7.71 -16.80 -10.80
CA LYS A 92 8.96 -17.38 -10.28
C LYS A 92 8.78 -18.20 -9.00
N GLY A 93 7.55 -18.38 -8.52
CA GLY A 93 7.22 -19.18 -7.34
C GLY A 93 7.39 -18.44 -6.02
N TYR A 94 7.35 -17.11 -6.02
CA TYR A 94 7.38 -16.27 -4.80
C TYR A 94 6.04 -15.59 -4.60
N GLU A 95 5.69 -15.32 -3.35
CA GLU A 95 4.50 -14.55 -2.98
C GLU A 95 4.92 -13.15 -2.48
N ILE A 96 4.17 -12.12 -2.89
CA ILE A 96 4.34 -10.76 -2.40
C ILE A 96 3.21 -10.44 -1.43
N LEU A 97 3.57 -10.15 -0.17
CA LEU A 97 2.67 -9.60 0.83
C LEU A 97 2.90 -8.10 0.96
N ARG A 98 1.87 -7.32 0.63
CA ARG A 98 1.93 -5.86 0.74
C ARG A 98 1.39 -5.42 2.08
N LEU A 99 2.17 -4.64 2.80
CA LEU A 99 1.72 -4.03 4.04
C LEU A 99 0.60 -3.01 3.77
N PRO A 100 -0.34 -2.82 4.70
CA PRO A 100 -1.35 -1.78 4.57
C PRO A 100 -0.69 -0.39 4.46
N PRO A 101 -1.33 0.54 3.71
CA PRO A 101 -0.83 1.91 3.62
C PRO A 101 -0.71 2.57 4.99
N TYR A 102 0.34 3.39 5.17
CA TYR A 102 0.60 4.17 6.39
C TYR A 102 0.96 3.35 7.65
N HIS A 103 1.15 2.03 7.54
CA HIS A 103 1.54 1.14 8.63
C HIS A 103 3.00 0.69 8.49
N CYS A 104 3.94 1.65 8.52
CA CYS A 104 5.37 1.34 8.45
C CYS A 104 5.88 0.58 9.69
N GLU A 105 5.18 0.71 10.82
CA GLU A 105 5.46 -0.02 12.07
C GLU A 105 5.33 -1.53 11.95
N LEU A 106 4.60 -2.02 10.93
CA LEU A 106 4.48 -3.46 10.62
C LEU A 106 5.67 -3.98 9.80
N ASN A 107 6.63 -3.13 9.46
CA ASN A 107 7.81 -3.53 8.71
C ASN A 107 9.05 -3.58 9.61
N PRO A 108 9.57 -4.79 9.97
CA PRO A 108 10.74 -4.92 10.84
C PRO A 108 11.99 -4.20 10.30
N ILE A 109 12.11 -4.02 8.98
CA ILE A 109 13.24 -3.34 8.34
C ILE A 109 13.39 -1.88 8.80
N GLU A 110 12.30 -1.21 9.21
CA GLU A 110 12.36 0.16 9.70
C GLU A 110 13.19 0.26 10.99
N MET A 111 13.11 -0.74 11.86
CA MET A 111 13.94 -0.79 13.07
C MET A 111 15.41 -1.06 12.76
N VAL A 112 15.69 -1.88 11.75
CA VAL A 112 17.06 -2.06 11.22
C VAL A 112 17.60 -0.74 10.68
N TRP A 113 16.80 -0.02 9.87
CA TRP A 113 17.17 1.31 9.38
C TRP A 113 17.43 2.29 10.52
N ALA A 114 16.60 2.27 11.56
CA ALA A 114 16.80 3.13 12.74
C ALA A 114 18.13 2.83 13.43
N GLN A 115 18.47 1.55 13.62
CA GLN A 115 19.76 1.12 14.20
C GLN A 115 20.95 1.58 13.35
N VAL A 116 20.91 1.36 12.03
CA VAL A 116 21.99 1.77 11.10
C VAL A 116 22.14 3.29 11.07
N LYS A 117 21.02 4.03 10.97
CA LYS A 117 21.02 5.51 11.02
C LYS A 117 21.58 6.03 12.35
N HIS A 118 21.25 5.38 13.46
CA HIS A 118 21.81 5.74 14.76
C HIS A 118 23.33 5.55 14.79
N HIS A 119 23.83 4.39 14.32
CA HIS A 119 25.28 4.13 14.21
C HIS A 119 25.97 5.20 13.38
N ILE A 120 25.44 5.56 12.21
CA ILE A 120 25.97 6.61 11.35
C ILE A 120 26.00 7.96 12.10
N LYS A 121 24.91 8.34 12.76
CA LYS A 121 24.80 9.59 13.51
C LYS A 121 25.88 9.70 14.59
N MET A 122 26.13 8.62 15.31
CA MET A 122 27.13 8.61 16.40
C MET A 122 28.56 8.63 15.90
N ASN A 123 28.85 8.09 14.71
CA ASN A 123 30.20 7.92 14.21
C ASN A 123 30.58 8.90 13.07
N ASN A 124 29.64 9.61 12.48
CA ASN A 124 29.91 10.59 11.43
C ASN A 124 30.42 11.92 12.02
N LYS A 125 31.73 12.04 12.10
CA LYS A 125 32.41 13.24 12.61
C LYS A 125 32.67 14.31 11.54
N THR A 126 32.62 13.92 10.27
CA THR A 126 33.02 14.81 9.15
C THR A 126 31.85 15.46 8.43
N PHE A 127 30.65 14.90 8.55
CA PHE A 127 29.42 15.29 7.84
C PHE A 127 29.59 15.35 6.32
N LYS A 128 30.57 14.63 5.78
CA LYS A 128 30.84 14.52 4.34
C LYS A 128 30.34 13.18 3.81
N ILE A 129 29.91 13.19 2.56
CA ILE A 129 29.46 11.96 1.86
C ILE A 129 30.60 10.95 1.75
N LYS A 130 31.85 11.44 1.60
CA LYS A 130 33.06 10.60 1.58
C LYS A 130 33.22 9.88 2.92
N GLY A 131 33.24 8.57 2.91
CA GLY A 131 33.28 7.72 4.10
C GLY A 131 31.90 7.26 4.61
N MET A 132 30.80 7.79 4.09
CA MET A 132 29.45 7.36 4.47
C MET A 132 29.21 5.88 4.15
N GLU A 133 29.72 5.39 3.03
CA GLU A 133 29.58 3.98 2.62
C GLU A 133 30.17 3.01 3.65
N GLU A 134 31.35 3.34 4.18
CA GLU A 134 31.98 2.53 5.24
C GLU A 134 31.16 2.54 6.53
N LEU A 135 30.65 3.72 6.93
CA LEU A 135 29.77 3.83 8.12
C LEU A 135 28.48 3.03 7.94
N ILE A 136 27.89 3.03 6.73
CA ILE A 136 26.72 2.21 6.40
C ILE A 136 27.07 0.72 6.52
N LYS A 137 28.16 0.27 5.92
CA LYS A 137 28.59 -1.12 5.99
C LYS A 137 28.85 -1.57 7.44
N MET A 138 29.51 -0.71 8.23
CA MET A 138 29.73 -0.96 9.66
C MET A 138 28.43 -1.00 10.45
N GLY A 139 27.48 -0.08 10.16
CA GLY A 139 26.15 -0.09 10.77
C GLY A 139 25.40 -1.40 10.51
N TYR A 140 25.42 -1.87 9.27
CA TYR A 140 24.80 -3.15 8.91
C TYR A 140 25.47 -4.35 9.55
N SER A 141 26.81 -4.37 9.65
CA SER A 141 27.54 -5.48 10.30
C SER A 141 27.20 -5.64 11.78
N GLN A 142 26.64 -4.61 12.42
CA GLN A 142 26.17 -4.66 13.81
C GLN A 142 24.74 -5.21 13.96
N VAL A 143 24.01 -5.39 12.85
CA VAL A 143 22.67 -5.97 12.87
C VAL A 143 22.79 -7.48 12.98
N THR A 144 22.51 -8.03 14.13
CA THR A 144 22.61 -9.46 14.43
C THR A 144 21.30 -10.19 14.17
N VAL A 145 21.32 -11.52 14.14
CA VAL A 145 20.11 -12.37 14.09
C VAL A 145 19.21 -12.09 15.29
N GLN A 146 19.78 -11.84 16.46
CA GLN A 146 19.01 -11.49 17.67
C GLN A 146 18.28 -10.16 17.52
N ASN A 147 18.89 -9.15 16.87
CA ASN A 147 18.20 -7.91 16.54
C ASN A 147 16.99 -8.18 15.64
N TRP A 148 17.15 -8.96 14.58
CA TRP A 148 16.04 -9.34 13.70
C TRP A 148 14.92 -10.07 14.44
N GLN A 149 15.25 -11.04 15.30
CA GLN A 149 14.27 -11.75 16.12
C GLN A 149 13.49 -10.80 17.04
N HIS A 150 14.20 -9.86 17.67
CA HIS A 150 13.57 -8.83 18.51
C HIS A 150 12.62 -7.95 17.70
N TYR A 151 13.03 -7.48 16.52
CA TYR A 151 12.21 -6.62 15.67
C TYR A 151 10.98 -7.34 15.13
N VAL A 152 11.12 -8.57 14.69
CA VAL A 152 9.99 -9.41 14.24
C VAL A 152 9.01 -9.66 15.39
N ASN A 153 9.50 -9.96 16.60
CA ASN A 153 8.64 -10.14 17.76
C ASN A 153 7.91 -8.84 18.16
N HIS A 154 8.59 -7.70 18.04
CA HIS A 154 7.95 -6.40 18.27
C HIS A 154 6.80 -6.14 17.28
N VAL A 155 7.02 -6.40 15.99
CA VAL A 155 5.96 -6.29 14.97
C VAL A 155 4.78 -7.21 15.30
N LYS A 156 5.02 -8.47 15.68
CA LYS A 156 3.95 -9.38 16.09
C LYS A 156 3.14 -8.84 17.27
N THR A 157 3.80 -8.21 18.24
CA THR A 157 3.08 -7.57 19.36
C THR A 157 2.18 -6.42 18.90
N ILE A 158 2.61 -5.66 17.88
CA ILE A 158 1.80 -4.60 17.28
C ILE A 158 0.61 -5.21 16.54
N GLU A 159 0.83 -6.25 15.72
CA GLU A 159 -0.22 -6.98 15.00
C GLU A 159 -1.27 -7.54 15.98
N ASP A 160 -0.83 -8.21 17.05
CA ASP A 160 -1.73 -8.74 18.08
C ASP A 160 -2.58 -7.64 18.74
N GLY A 161 -1.98 -6.46 18.97
CA GLY A 161 -2.69 -5.29 19.47
C GLY A 161 -3.73 -4.74 18.49
N MET A 162 -3.42 -4.70 17.20
CA MET A 162 -4.36 -4.29 16.15
C MET A 162 -5.53 -5.28 16.04
N TRP A 163 -5.25 -6.57 16.01
CA TRP A 163 -6.29 -7.61 16.02
C TRP A 163 -7.21 -7.51 17.23
N ALA A 164 -6.66 -7.30 18.41
CA ALA A 164 -7.46 -7.13 19.62
C ALA A 164 -8.37 -5.89 19.55
N ALA A 165 -7.87 -4.80 18.94
CA ALA A 165 -8.65 -3.58 18.74
C ALA A 165 -9.78 -3.78 17.72
N ASP A 166 -9.56 -4.52 16.63
CA ASP A 166 -10.57 -4.82 15.62
C ASP A 166 -11.71 -5.66 16.22
N TYR A 167 -11.40 -6.69 17.00
CA TYR A 167 -12.43 -7.49 17.70
C TYR A 167 -13.28 -6.68 18.68
N LEU A 168 -12.70 -5.66 19.35
CA LEU A 168 -13.46 -4.78 20.22
C LEU A 168 -14.41 -3.85 19.44
N GLN A 169 -14.08 -3.53 18.19
CA GLN A 169 -14.91 -2.68 17.32
C GLN A 169 -16.12 -3.45 16.76
N ASP A 170 -15.97 -4.74 16.50
CA ASP A 170 -17.05 -5.61 16.03
C ASP A 170 -18.11 -5.90 17.12
N ASP A 171 -17.74 -5.82 18.39
CA ASP A 171 -18.62 -6.03 19.55
C ASP A 171 -19.37 -4.76 20.00
N VAL A 172 -19.09 -3.60 19.40
CA VAL A 172 -19.81 -2.35 19.71
C VAL A 172 -21.13 -2.32 18.93
N GLU A 173 -22.26 -2.55 19.63
CA GLU A 173 -23.61 -2.35 19.10
C GLU A 173 -23.74 -0.97 18.41
N GLU A 174 -24.35 -0.93 17.24
CA GLU A 174 -24.61 0.32 16.51
C GLU A 174 -25.32 1.33 17.42
N PHE A 175 -24.65 2.43 17.73
CA PHE A 175 -25.24 3.53 18.50
C PHE A 175 -26.23 4.26 17.59
N ILE A 176 -27.50 3.84 17.62
CA ILE A 176 -28.57 4.53 16.89
C ILE A 176 -28.91 5.81 17.64
N ILE A 177 -28.42 6.94 17.17
CA ILE A 177 -28.83 8.25 17.65
C ILE A 177 -30.21 8.54 17.05
N GLN A 178 -31.28 8.35 17.85
CA GLN A 178 -32.61 8.81 17.48
C GLN A 178 -32.65 10.35 17.61
N VAL A 179 -32.59 11.04 16.47
CA VAL A 179 -32.86 12.48 16.42
C VAL A 179 -34.37 12.67 16.53
N SER A 180 -34.86 13.00 17.72
CA SER A 180 -36.24 13.40 17.91
C SER A 180 -36.50 14.71 17.11
N GLN A 181 -37.39 14.64 16.13
CA GLN A 181 -37.92 15.86 15.50
C GLN A 181 -38.62 16.66 16.58
N SER A 182 -38.08 17.82 16.95
CA SER A 182 -38.80 18.81 17.74
C SER A 182 -39.95 19.33 16.89
N SER A 183 -41.19 19.13 17.40
CA SER A 183 -42.39 19.73 16.88
C SER A 183 -42.22 21.24 16.80
N SER A 184 -42.40 21.79 15.61
CA SER A 184 -42.53 23.21 15.37
C SER A 184 -43.81 23.71 16.07
N ASP A 185 -43.64 24.43 17.17
CA ASP A 185 -44.73 25.21 17.76
C ASP A 185 -45.15 26.31 16.76
N GLU A 186 -46.36 26.20 16.22
CA GLU A 186 -47.01 27.25 15.47
C GLU A 186 -47.29 28.43 16.43
N PHE A 187 -46.56 29.51 16.24
CA PHE A 187 -46.92 30.80 16.81
C PHE A 187 -48.16 31.35 16.05
N GLN A 188 -49.35 31.20 16.62
CA GLN A 188 -50.54 31.97 16.20
C GLN A 188 -50.34 33.42 16.58
N PHE A 189 -50.28 34.27 15.57
CA PHE A 189 -50.40 35.73 15.72
C PHE A 189 -51.86 36.07 15.85
N ASP A 190 -52.31 36.44 17.07
CA ASP A 190 -53.62 36.98 17.34
C ASP A 190 -53.56 38.46 17.00
N SER A 191 -54.36 38.89 15.98
CA SER A 191 -54.53 40.24 15.57
C SER A 191 -55.89 40.74 16.15
N SER A 192 -55.81 41.46 17.25
CA SER A 192 -56.96 42.21 17.76
C SER A 192 -56.52 43.60 18.27
N ASP A 193 -57.06 44.63 17.59
CA ASP A 193 -57.20 46.07 17.91
C ASP A 193 -55.93 46.94 17.72
#